data_f73ebd0b96a5d5dacdcaf843ea9ba32a
#
_entry.id   f73ebd0b96a5d5dacdcaf843ea9ba32a
#
_cell.length_a   1.000
_cell.length_b   1.000
_cell.length_c   1.000
_cell.angle_alpha   90.00
_cell.angle_beta   90.00
_cell.angle_gamma   90.00
#
_symmetry.space_group_name_H-M   'P 1'
#
loop_
_entity.id
_entity.type
_entity.pdbx_description
1 polymer ?
#
loop_
_entity_poly.entity_id
_entity_poly.type
_entity_poly.pdbx_seq_one_letter_code
_entity_poly.pdbx_strand_id
1 'polypeptide(L)'
;MSPMMRALQHANYTFAKKISHTADSQDQRHRMIPGSRPLLTLADTREPDYITPALLQENPRGKEVYERAMQDAWYAKNQLLARGVPQEIALYLLPNAKSIRLVESGSLLHLLHKWTMRTCFNAQEEIYQSSLDEIAQLREVHPQLTKHIGPPCHLRAGVTTPICTEGSHFCGVKVWLDFPNVQRRI
;
A
#
# COMPACT_ATOMS: atom_id res chain seq x y z
N MET A 1 22.30 -9.96 11.15
CA MET A 1 22.08 -10.16 9.71
C MET A 1 23.33 -10.75 9.10
N SER A 2 23.21 -11.86 8.37
CA SER A 2 24.37 -12.50 7.72
C SER A 2 25.04 -11.55 6.73
N PRO A 3 26.39 -11.53 6.64
CA PRO A 3 27.10 -10.75 5.61
C PRO A 3 26.62 -11.06 4.18
N MET A 4 26.18 -12.29 3.91
CA MET A 4 25.61 -12.68 2.60
C MET A 4 24.35 -11.91 2.24
N MET A 5 23.56 -11.46 3.21
CA MET A 5 22.37 -10.64 2.94
C MET A 5 22.72 -9.30 2.28
N ARG A 6 23.96 -8.82 2.40
CA ARG A 6 24.42 -7.61 1.72
C ARG A 6 24.39 -7.76 0.19
N ALA A 7 24.50 -8.96 -0.34
CA ALA A 7 24.37 -9.21 -1.77
C ALA A 7 23.01 -8.74 -2.33
N LEU A 8 21.97 -8.73 -1.51
CA LEU A 8 20.64 -8.26 -1.88
C LEU A 8 20.58 -6.74 -2.14
N GLN A 9 21.61 -5.98 -1.76
CA GLN A 9 21.70 -4.56 -2.08
C GLN A 9 22.01 -4.29 -3.56
N HIS A 10 22.54 -5.30 -4.27
CA HIS A 10 22.90 -5.15 -5.68
C HIS A 10 21.69 -5.37 -6.63
N ALA A 11 20.66 -6.07 -6.18
CA ALA A 11 19.43 -6.22 -6.93
C ALA A 11 18.49 -5.05 -6.61
N ASN A 12 18.11 -4.26 -7.60
CA ASN A 12 17.26 -3.09 -7.45
C ASN A 12 16.01 -3.23 -8.32
N TYR A 13 14.88 -2.79 -7.79
CA TYR A 13 13.58 -2.83 -8.47
C TYR A 13 12.89 -1.49 -8.38
N THR A 14 12.14 -1.17 -9.42
CA THR A 14 11.36 0.06 -9.53
C THR A 14 9.91 -0.31 -9.82
N PHE A 15 8.98 0.25 -9.04
CA PHE A 15 7.54 0.04 -9.17
C PHE A 15 6.83 1.35 -9.44
N ALA A 16 5.97 1.38 -10.46
CA ALA A 16 5.00 2.44 -10.65
C ALA A 16 3.68 2.03 -10.01
N LYS A 17 3.12 2.88 -9.13
CA LYS A 17 1.94 2.57 -8.33
C LYS A 17 0.88 3.65 -8.45
N LYS A 18 -0.38 3.24 -8.34
CA LYS A 18 -1.53 4.10 -8.09
C LYS A 18 -2.14 3.68 -6.77
N ILE A 19 -2.04 4.53 -5.76
CA ILE A 19 -2.56 4.28 -4.41
C ILE A 19 -3.24 5.54 -3.87
N SER A 20 -4.03 5.39 -2.80
CA SER A 20 -4.61 6.54 -2.10
C SER A 20 -3.55 7.35 -1.35
N HIS A 21 -3.85 8.61 -1.10
CA HIS A 21 -3.01 9.47 -0.27
C HIS A 21 -2.81 8.88 1.15
N THR A 22 -3.83 8.20 1.68
CA THR A 22 -3.73 7.47 2.96
C THR A 22 -2.71 6.34 2.90
N ALA A 23 -2.76 5.51 1.87
CA ALA A 23 -1.82 4.39 1.72
C ALA A 23 -0.38 4.90 1.51
N ASP A 24 -0.19 5.95 0.69
CA ASP A 24 1.12 6.56 0.50
C ASP A 24 1.71 7.10 1.81
N SER A 25 0.89 7.67 2.69
CA SER A 25 1.36 8.17 3.99
C SER A 25 1.97 7.06 4.86
N GLN A 26 1.53 5.82 4.70
CA GLN A 26 2.12 4.65 5.35
C GLN A 26 3.34 4.11 4.59
N ASP A 27 3.31 4.16 3.27
CA ASP A 27 4.39 3.67 2.42
C ASP A 27 5.66 4.50 2.60
N GLN A 28 5.53 5.81 2.74
CA GLN A 28 6.64 6.75 3.02
C GLN A 28 7.41 6.45 4.33
N ARG A 29 6.87 5.63 5.21
CA ARG A 29 7.57 5.23 6.44
C ARG A 29 8.75 4.30 6.18
N HIS A 30 8.82 3.69 5.01
CA HIS A 30 9.97 2.91 4.54
C HIS A 30 11.03 3.83 3.92
N ARG A 31 11.69 4.63 4.76
CA ARG A 31 12.60 5.73 4.37
C ARG A 31 13.80 5.30 3.52
N MET A 32 14.15 4.02 3.53
CA MET A 32 15.24 3.47 2.72
C MET A 32 14.81 3.14 1.27
N ILE A 33 13.54 3.38 0.94
CA ILE A 33 12.98 3.18 -0.39
C ILE A 33 12.58 4.56 -0.93
N PRO A 34 13.42 5.21 -1.74
CA PRO A 34 13.09 6.50 -2.33
C PRO A 34 11.88 6.40 -3.26
N GLY A 35 10.97 7.34 -3.12
CA GLY A 35 9.78 7.44 -3.96
C GLY A 35 9.66 8.83 -4.58
N SER A 36 9.45 8.87 -5.89
CA SER A 36 9.12 10.07 -6.63
C SER A 36 7.62 10.29 -6.61
N ARG A 37 7.18 11.30 -5.86
CA ARG A 37 5.77 11.66 -5.66
C ARG A 37 5.51 13.02 -6.29
N PRO A 38 4.41 13.18 -7.04
CA PRO A 38 4.02 14.49 -7.52
C PRO A 38 3.53 15.38 -6.35
N LEU A 39 3.69 16.67 -6.50
CA LEU A 39 2.95 17.62 -5.66
C LEU A 39 1.45 17.39 -5.86
N LEU A 40 0.65 17.47 -4.80
CA LEU A 40 -0.80 17.24 -4.88
C LEU A 40 -1.48 18.20 -5.86
N THR A 41 -0.98 19.42 -5.98
CA THR A 41 -1.45 20.41 -6.96
C THR A 41 -1.25 19.98 -8.40
N LEU A 42 -0.12 19.30 -8.70
CA LEU A 42 0.16 18.76 -10.03
C LEU A 42 -0.59 17.45 -10.30
N ALA A 43 -0.96 16.72 -9.24
CA ALA A 43 -1.73 15.49 -9.33
C ALA A 43 -3.25 15.74 -9.22
N ASP A 44 -3.68 17.01 -9.21
CA ASP A 44 -5.10 17.34 -9.16
C ASP A 44 -5.78 17.03 -10.50
N THR A 45 -7.02 16.57 -10.40
CA THR A 45 -7.88 16.24 -11.55
C THR A 45 -9.22 16.94 -11.43
N ARG A 46 -9.80 17.36 -12.55
CA ARG A 46 -11.16 17.89 -12.55
C ARG A 46 -12.20 16.82 -12.22
N GLU A 47 -11.99 15.62 -12.77
CA GLU A 47 -12.83 14.46 -12.52
C GLU A 47 -12.36 13.70 -11.27
N PRO A 48 -13.27 13.06 -10.55
CA PRO A 48 -12.93 12.23 -9.39
C PRO A 48 -11.93 11.13 -9.74
N ASP A 49 -10.81 11.09 -9.03
CA ASP A 49 -9.78 10.05 -9.15
C ASP A 49 -9.37 9.59 -7.74
N TYR A 50 -9.93 8.49 -7.30
CA TYR A 50 -9.81 7.97 -5.94
C TYR A 50 -9.71 6.44 -5.91
N ILE A 51 -9.36 5.90 -4.76
CA ILE A 51 -9.33 4.47 -4.50
C ILE A 51 -10.57 4.09 -3.67
N THR A 52 -11.31 3.10 -4.12
CA THR A 52 -12.45 2.54 -3.37
C THR A 52 -11.95 1.39 -2.49
N PRO A 53 -12.12 1.44 -1.16
CA PRO A 53 -11.77 0.33 -0.27
C PRO A 53 -12.50 -0.96 -0.65
N ALA A 54 -11.82 -2.12 -0.51
CA ALA A 54 -12.40 -3.41 -0.88
C ALA A 54 -13.69 -3.73 -0.10
N LEU A 55 -13.75 -3.34 1.18
CA LEU A 55 -14.96 -3.49 1.99
C LEU A 55 -16.22 -2.87 1.36
N LEU A 56 -16.06 -1.76 0.64
CA LEU A 56 -17.17 -1.10 -0.05
C LEU A 56 -17.53 -1.77 -1.38
N GLN A 57 -16.63 -2.55 -1.97
CA GLN A 57 -16.93 -3.28 -3.21
C GLN A 57 -17.98 -4.37 -3.00
N GLU A 58 -18.02 -4.96 -1.80
CA GLU A 58 -18.98 -5.99 -1.41
C GLU A 58 -20.29 -5.41 -0.84
N ASN A 59 -20.39 -4.08 -0.68
CA ASN A 59 -21.56 -3.39 -0.14
C ASN A 59 -22.10 -2.35 -1.13
N PRO A 60 -23.07 -2.70 -1.99
CA PRO A 60 -23.58 -1.79 -3.02
C PRO A 60 -24.10 -0.45 -2.48
N ARG A 61 -24.82 -0.47 -1.34
CA ARG A 61 -25.34 0.75 -0.72
C ARG A 61 -24.22 1.63 -0.16
N GLY A 62 -23.25 1.02 0.50
CA GLY A 62 -22.06 1.74 1.00
C GLY A 62 -21.23 2.34 -0.12
N LYS A 63 -21.07 1.59 -1.22
CA LYS A 63 -20.38 2.04 -2.43
C LYS A 63 -21.08 3.25 -3.06
N GLU A 64 -22.41 3.21 -3.21
CA GLU A 64 -23.18 4.34 -3.76
C GLU A 64 -23.00 5.62 -2.93
N VAL A 65 -23.09 5.51 -1.60
CA VAL A 65 -22.88 6.66 -0.70
C VAL A 65 -21.45 7.20 -0.82
N TYR A 66 -20.47 6.31 -0.88
CA TYR A 66 -19.06 6.68 -1.03
C TYR A 66 -18.80 7.40 -2.35
N GLU A 67 -19.27 6.84 -3.47
CA GLU A 67 -19.10 7.43 -4.81
C GLU A 67 -19.74 8.82 -4.89
N ARG A 68 -20.94 8.97 -4.32
CA ARG A 68 -21.61 10.29 -4.24
C ARG A 68 -20.76 11.29 -3.44
N ALA A 69 -20.27 10.89 -2.27
CA ALA A 69 -19.42 11.77 -1.46
C ALA A 69 -18.13 12.18 -2.19
N MET A 70 -17.52 11.27 -2.97
CA MET A 70 -16.38 11.61 -3.82
C MET A 70 -16.74 12.63 -4.88
N GLN A 71 -17.86 12.44 -5.60
CA GLN A 71 -18.35 13.37 -6.61
C GLN A 71 -18.60 14.75 -6.00
N ASP A 72 -19.28 14.82 -4.85
CA ASP A 72 -19.58 16.07 -4.15
C ASP A 72 -18.30 16.80 -3.73
N ALA A 73 -17.29 16.08 -3.23
CA ALA A 73 -16.01 16.68 -2.85
C ALA A 73 -15.28 17.29 -4.05
N TRP A 74 -15.22 16.59 -5.19
CA TRP A 74 -14.63 17.12 -6.43
C TRP A 74 -15.42 18.29 -6.99
N TYR A 75 -16.74 18.21 -6.98
CA TYR A 75 -17.60 19.32 -7.37
C TYR A 75 -17.33 20.56 -6.53
N ALA A 76 -17.36 20.43 -5.20
CA ALA A 76 -17.10 21.54 -4.29
C ALA A 76 -15.69 22.15 -4.47
N LYS A 77 -14.66 21.31 -4.61
CA LYS A 77 -13.30 21.75 -4.95
C LYS A 77 -13.29 22.58 -6.24
N ASN A 78 -13.90 22.07 -7.31
CA ASN A 78 -13.94 22.76 -8.60
C ASN A 78 -14.70 24.10 -8.52
N GLN A 79 -15.74 24.19 -7.68
CA GLN A 79 -16.46 25.44 -7.44
C GLN A 79 -15.58 26.48 -6.72
N LEU A 80 -14.74 26.05 -5.78
CA LEU A 80 -13.78 26.94 -5.12
C LEU A 80 -12.76 27.48 -6.13
N LEU A 81 -12.19 26.61 -6.96
CA LEU A 81 -11.24 27.00 -8.01
C LEU A 81 -11.87 28.00 -9.00
N ALA A 82 -13.12 27.79 -9.42
CA ALA A 82 -13.84 28.70 -10.31
C ALA A 82 -14.08 30.08 -9.69
N ARG A 83 -14.10 30.17 -8.37
CA ARG A 83 -14.21 31.44 -7.62
C ARG A 83 -12.86 32.09 -7.30
N GLY A 84 -11.76 31.55 -7.83
CA GLY A 84 -10.40 32.09 -7.65
C GLY A 84 -9.74 31.72 -6.33
N VAL A 85 -10.27 30.72 -5.60
CA VAL A 85 -9.59 30.20 -4.41
C VAL A 85 -8.31 29.49 -4.86
N PRO A 86 -7.16 29.74 -4.20
CA PRO A 86 -5.92 29.05 -4.51
C PRO A 86 -6.08 27.53 -4.47
N GLN A 87 -5.41 26.84 -5.41
CA GLN A 87 -5.55 25.39 -5.58
C GLN A 87 -5.15 24.62 -4.31
N GLU A 88 -4.10 25.05 -3.62
CA GLU A 88 -3.64 24.45 -2.38
C GLU A 88 -4.73 24.45 -1.29
N ILE A 89 -5.55 25.49 -1.26
CA ILE A 89 -6.66 25.61 -0.29
C ILE A 89 -7.84 24.75 -0.76
N ALA A 90 -8.17 24.77 -2.03
CA ALA A 90 -9.30 23.99 -2.56
C ALA A 90 -9.07 22.47 -2.39
N LEU A 91 -7.83 21.99 -2.44
CA LEU A 91 -7.47 20.59 -2.24
C LEU A 91 -7.82 20.05 -0.85
N TYR A 92 -7.96 20.91 0.18
CA TYR A 92 -8.37 20.47 1.52
C TYR A 92 -9.77 19.83 1.56
N LEU A 93 -10.60 20.07 0.55
CA LEU A 93 -11.91 19.42 0.43
C LEU A 93 -11.81 17.95 -0.01
N LEU A 94 -10.68 17.54 -0.61
CA LEU A 94 -10.57 16.20 -1.14
C LEU A 94 -10.30 15.19 -0.02
N PRO A 95 -11.05 14.07 -0.02
CA PRO A 95 -10.80 12.97 0.92
C PRO A 95 -9.43 12.34 0.71
N ASN A 96 -8.87 11.76 1.77
CA ASN A 96 -7.61 11.01 1.72
C ASN A 96 -7.62 9.78 0.80
N ALA A 97 -8.79 9.42 0.30
CA ALA A 97 -8.97 8.43 -0.76
C ALA A 97 -8.49 8.90 -2.13
N LYS A 98 -8.23 10.23 -2.30
CA LYS A 98 -7.66 10.75 -3.54
C LYS A 98 -6.46 9.92 -3.97
N SER A 99 -6.48 9.47 -5.23
CA SER A 99 -5.37 8.67 -5.75
C SER A 99 -4.16 9.54 -6.09
N ILE A 100 -3.01 8.98 -5.89
CA ILE A 100 -1.73 9.50 -6.37
C ILE A 100 -1.02 8.40 -7.18
N ARG A 101 -0.25 8.83 -8.17
CA ARG A 101 0.62 7.97 -8.95
C ARG A 101 2.05 8.30 -8.60
N LEU A 102 2.79 7.31 -8.18
CA LEU A 102 4.16 7.48 -7.76
C LEU A 102 5.05 6.37 -8.31
N VAL A 103 6.34 6.64 -8.35
CA VAL A 103 7.37 5.64 -8.65
C VAL A 103 8.25 5.50 -7.43
N GLU A 104 8.47 4.29 -6.99
CA GLU A 104 9.44 4.00 -5.92
C GLU A 104 10.49 2.99 -6.39
N SER A 105 11.70 3.12 -5.88
CA SER A 105 12.82 2.24 -6.20
C SER A 105 13.53 1.82 -4.93
N GLY A 106 14.00 0.58 -4.90
CA GLY A 106 14.75 0.10 -3.76
C GLY A 106 15.56 -1.15 -4.06
N SER A 107 16.62 -1.35 -3.25
CA SER A 107 17.31 -2.63 -3.28
C SER A 107 16.42 -3.73 -2.70
N LEU A 108 16.64 -4.96 -3.14
CA LEU A 108 15.90 -6.11 -2.62
C LEU A 108 15.99 -6.21 -1.09
N LEU A 109 17.11 -5.82 -0.50
CA LEU A 109 17.27 -5.83 0.96
C LEU A 109 16.27 -4.91 1.66
N HIS A 110 16.07 -3.69 1.15
CA HIS A 110 15.12 -2.73 1.71
C HIS A 110 13.67 -3.11 1.41
N LEU A 111 13.41 -3.58 0.19
CA LEU A 111 12.09 -4.06 -0.22
C LEU A 111 11.63 -5.27 0.60
N LEU A 112 12.53 -6.22 0.90
CA LEU A 112 12.22 -7.34 1.79
C LEU A 112 11.71 -6.88 3.15
N HIS A 113 12.35 -5.87 3.75
CA HIS A 113 11.89 -5.31 5.01
C HIS A 113 10.49 -4.69 4.88
N LYS A 114 10.27 -3.90 3.83
CA LYS A 114 8.95 -3.32 3.53
C LYS A 114 7.89 -4.41 3.40
N TRP A 115 8.11 -5.39 2.53
CA TRP A 115 7.15 -6.45 2.28
C TRP A 115 6.87 -7.30 3.52
N THR A 116 7.90 -7.59 4.33
CA THR A 116 7.71 -8.29 5.60
C THR A 116 6.72 -7.54 6.51
N MET A 117 6.85 -6.23 6.62
CA MET A 117 5.97 -5.43 7.46
C MET A 117 4.58 -5.20 6.85
N ARG A 118 4.49 -5.08 5.51
CA ARG A 118 3.25 -4.72 4.82
C ARG A 118 2.40 -5.91 4.39
N THR A 119 2.93 -7.13 4.41
CA THR A 119 2.15 -8.35 4.20
C THR A 119 1.62 -8.98 5.50
N CYS A 120 1.81 -8.32 6.65
CA CYS A 120 1.11 -8.65 7.88
C CYS A 120 -0.37 -8.25 7.76
N PHE A 121 -1.29 -9.08 8.28
CA PHE A 121 -2.73 -8.79 8.28
C PHE A 121 -3.12 -7.58 9.13
N ASN A 122 -2.25 -7.09 9.99
CA ASN A 122 -2.44 -5.84 10.72
C ASN A 122 -2.07 -4.59 9.88
N ALA A 123 -1.47 -4.76 8.70
CA ALA A 123 -1.27 -3.63 7.80
C ALA A 123 -2.62 -3.12 7.25
N GLN A 124 -2.68 -1.85 6.86
CA GLN A 124 -3.86 -1.32 6.18
C GLN A 124 -4.06 -2.07 4.85
N GLU A 125 -5.31 -2.35 4.50
CA GLU A 125 -5.67 -3.25 3.41
C GLU A 125 -5.04 -2.87 2.07
N GLU A 126 -5.16 -1.60 1.67
CA GLU A 126 -4.66 -1.14 0.38
C GLU A 126 -3.14 -1.29 0.26
N ILE A 127 -2.40 -0.99 1.35
CA ILE A 127 -0.94 -1.15 1.35
C ILE A 127 -0.53 -2.62 1.39
N TYR A 128 -1.33 -3.48 2.02
CA TYR A 128 -1.16 -4.93 1.99
C TYR A 128 -1.29 -5.43 0.55
N GLN A 129 -2.38 -5.06 -0.15
CA GLN A 129 -2.61 -5.48 -1.54
C GLN A 129 -1.52 -4.95 -2.47
N SER A 130 -1.17 -3.66 -2.37
CA SER A 130 -0.08 -3.07 -3.16
C SER A 130 1.24 -3.84 -2.98
N SER A 131 1.53 -4.29 -1.75
CA SER A 131 2.75 -5.08 -1.48
C SER A 131 2.68 -6.49 -2.07
N LEU A 132 1.50 -7.12 -2.07
CA LEU A 132 1.31 -8.41 -2.75
C LEU A 132 1.49 -8.28 -4.26
N ASP A 133 0.98 -7.20 -4.86
CA ASP A 133 1.12 -6.94 -6.30
C ASP A 133 2.60 -6.74 -6.70
N GLU A 134 3.38 -6.02 -5.88
CA GLU A 134 4.82 -5.88 -6.07
C GLU A 134 5.53 -7.24 -6.00
N ILE A 135 5.19 -8.07 -5.00
CA ILE A 135 5.77 -9.41 -4.85
C ILE A 135 5.36 -10.31 -6.01
N ALA A 136 4.12 -10.22 -6.50
CA ALA A 136 3.65 -10.99 -7.65
C ALA A 136 4.47 -10.66 -8.91
N GLN A 137 4.68 -9.37 -9.21
CA GLN A 137 5.53 -8.93 -10.32
C GLN A 137 6.97 -9.43 -10.16
N LEU A 138 7.52 -9.36 -8.94
CA LEU A 138 8.87 -9.90 -8.69
C LEU A 138 8.93 -11.41 -8.92
N ARG A 139 7.86 -12.13 -8.59
CA ARG A 139 7.79 -13.61 -8.78
C ARG A 139 7.89 -14.01 -10.21
N GLU A 140 7.37 -13.23 -11.14
CA GLU A 140 7.47 -13.49 -12.59
C GLU A 140 8.92 -13.44 -13.06
N VAL A 141 9.72 -12.55 -12.49
CA VAL A 141 11.13 -12.34 -12.88
C VAL A 141 12.08 -13.21 -12.07
N HIS A 142 11.84 -13.35 -10.78
CA HIS A 142 12.73 -14.02 -9.82
C HIS A 142 11.97 -14.97 -8.86
N PRO A 143 11.37 -16.06 -9.37
CA PRO A 143 10.50 -16.93 -8.57
C PRO A 143 11.20 -17.56 -7.36
N GLN A 144 12.51 -17.81 -7.43
CA GLN A 144 13.23 -18.41 -6.32
C GLN A 144 13.41 -17.45 -5.12
N LEU A 145 13.54 -16.14 -5.38
CA LEU A 145 13.69 -15.14 -4.33
C LEU A 145 12.37 -14.93 -3.58
N THR A 146 11.25 -14.99 -4.27
CA THR A 146 9.94 -14.71 -3.69
C THR A 146 9.45 -15.78 -2.70
N LYS A 147 10.03 -16.98 -2.73
CA LYS A 147 9.74 -18.03 -1.73
C LYS A 147 10.03 -17.62 -0.29
N HIS A 148 10.91 -16.64 -0.12
CA HIS A 148 11.38 -16.16 1.18
C HIS A 148 10.82 -14.78 1.53
N ILE A 149 9.73 -14.36 0.86
CA ILE A 149 9.05 -13.08 1.09
C ILE A 149 7.71 -13.36 1.73
N GLY A 150 7.43 -12.68 2.83
CA GLY A 150 6.15 -12.82 3.53
C GLY A 150 6.15 -12.11 4.89
N PRO A 151 5.02 -12.12 5.59
CA PRO A 151 4.90 -11.49 6.89
C PRO A 151 5.80 -12.13 7.94
N PRO A 152 6.06 -11.45 9.08
CA PRO A 152 6.95 -11.96 10.12
C PRO A 152 6.58 -13.37 10.58
N CYS A 153 5.30 -13.69 10.73
CA CYS A 153 4.85 -15.01 11.15
C CYS A 153 5.17 -16.10 10.11
N HIS A 154 5.07 -15.80 8.80
CA HIS A 154 5.46 -16.72 7.74
C HIS A 154 6.97 -17.02 7.79
N LEU A 155 7.79 -15.99 7.94
CA LEU A 155 9.26 -16.15 8.00
C LEU A 155 9.75 -16.85 9.27
N ARG A 156 8.97 -16.80 10.36
CA ARG A 156 9.30 -17.43 11.64
C ARG A 156 8.79 -18.86 11.77
N ALA A 157 7.83 -19.25 10.93
CA ALA A 157 7.24 -20.59 10.98
C ALA A 157 8.29 -21.69 10.82
N GLY A 158 8.31 -22.64 11.74
CA GLY A 158 9.31 -23.74 11.74
C GLY A 158 10.73 -23.34 12.16
N VAL A 159 10.98 -22.06 12.48
CA VAL A 159 12.32 -21.56 12.84
C VAL A 159 12.39 -21.15 14.30
N THR A 160 11.36 -20.49 14.83
CA THR A 160 11.39 -19.93 16.19
C THR A 160 9.99 -19.75 16.78
N THR A 161 9.94 -19.57 18.11
CA THR A 161 8.72 -19.29 18.87
C THR A 161 8.86 -17.98 19.65
N PRO A 162 7.78 -17.21 19.85
CA PRO A 162 6.47 -17.39 19.24
C PRO A 162 6.51 -17.16 17.73
N ILE A 163 5.65 -17.83 16.95
CA ILE A 163 5.58 -17.67 15.50
C ILE A 163 5.11 -16.23 15.17
N CYS A 164 3.98 -15.79 15.75
CA CYS A 164 3.52 -14.41 15.64
C CYS A 164 4.08 -13.58 16.80
N THR A 165 4.61 -12.40 16.49
CA THR A 165 5.22 -11.47 17.47
C THR A 165 4.28 -10.35 17.92
N GLU A 166 3.05 -10.30 17.38
CA GLU A 166 2.09 -9.22 17.64
C GLU A 166 1.41 -9.29 19.03
N GLY A 167 1.61 -10.39 19.78
CA GLY A 167 1.06 -10.54 21.12
C GLY A 167 -0.46 -10.36 21.14
N SER A 168 -0.95 -9.38 21.89
CA SER A 168 -2.39 -9.05 21.99
C SER A 168 -2.98 -8.50 20.68
N HIS A 169 -2.17 -8.07 19.73
CA HIS A 169 -2.58 -7.60 18.41
C HIS A 169 -2.57 -8.71 17.35
N PHE A 170 -2.47 -9.98 17.77
CA PHE A 170 -2.56 -11.09 16.82
C PHE A 170 -3.84 -11.02 16.00
N CYS A 171 -3.73 -11.09 14.68
CA CYS A 171 -4.85 -10.96 13.74
C CYS A 171 -5.88 -12.11 13.78
N GLY A 172 -5.68 -13.12 14.63
CA GLY A 172 -6.56 -14.29 14.75
C GLY A 172 -6.38 -15.35 13.66
N VAL A 173 -5.55 -15.11 12.65
CA VAL A 173 -5.37 -15.99 11.50
C VAL A 173 -3.96 -16.58 11.48
N LYS A 174 -3.85 -17.89 11.26
CA LYS A 174 -2.56 -18.57 11.10
C LYS A 174 -2.02 -18.41 9.68
N VAL A 175 -1.72 -17.16 9.31
CA VAL A 175 -1.27 -16.77 7.96
C VAL A 175 -0.07 -17.58 7.47
N TRP A 176 0.79 -18.01 8.38
CA TRP A 176 1.99 -18.79 8.05
C TRP A 176 1.75 -20.20 7.48
N LEU A 177 0.51 -20.71 7.55
CA LEU A 177 0.18 -22.03 7.04
C LEU A 177 0.02 -22.06 5.52
N ASP A 178 -0.41 -20.97 4.90
CA ASP A 178 -0.73 -20.95 3.47
C ASP A 178 -0.49 -19.56 2.81
N PHE A 179 0.44 -18.76 3.33
CA PHE A 179 0.81 -17.51 2.67
C PHE A 179 1.43 -17.79 1.28
N PRO A 180 1.06 -17.06 0.21
CA PRO A 180 0.19 -15.87 0.17
C PRO A 180 -1.31 -16.16 -0.07
N ASN A 181 -1.75 -17.43 -0.12
CA ASN A 181 -3.12 -17.80 -0.54
C ASN A 181 -4.17 -17.60 0.56
N VAL A 182 -3.77 -17.22 1.76
CA VAL A 182 -4.68 -16.98 2.88
C VAL A 182 -5.56 -15.77 2.60
N GLN A 183 -6.87 -15.98 2.56
CA GLN A 183 -7.81 -14.88 2.43
C GLN A 183 -7.80 -14.01 3.69
N ARG A 184 -7.55 -12.72 3.50
CA ARG A 184 -7.73 -11.72 4.53
C ARG A 184 -9.22 -11.43 4.65
N ARG A 185 -9.78 -11.74 5.81
CA ARG A 185 -11.11 -11.26 6.19
C ARG A 185 -10.93 -9.92 6.91
N ILE A 186 -11.63 -8.92 6.44
CA ILE A 186 -11.63 -7.58 7.01
C ILE A 186 -12.60 -7.56 8.18
#